data_239cc0375b3fd8addcf28285e9433380
#
_entry.id   239cc0375b3fd8addcf28285e9433380
#
_cell.length_a   1.000
_cell.length_b   1.000
_cell.length_c   1.000
_cell.angle_alpha   90.00
_cell.angle_beta   90.00
_cell.angle_gamma   90.00
#
_symmetry.space_group_name_H-M   'P 1'
#
loop_
_entity.id
_entity.type
_entity.pdbx_description
1 polymer ?
#
loop_
_entity_poly.entity_id
_entity_poly.type
_entity_poly.pdbx_seq_one_letter_code
_entity_poly.pdbx_strand_id
1 'polypeptide(L)'
;MGYTDIIELPSESSTAIASSAVPRLSITPKPTPKIYLFLGLPCYGCMLNNTFMASLVALQALCAQAGIQVYMDFVGNESLIPRARNILVQRFLQMGEFTHFLFIDSDIGFNPESVLRLLRFNKHINSAVYAKKNINWSIVKEKIASGSPEDIRQMGIDFNLNVHSAQPPVDGFVKVLDVATGFLLMTKEVLEKMKWYFSGNVEGVPNLMCKNDIQGQNVDTYCALFDCLIDPTPPHRYLSEDYAFCRRYQQMIADPRANCDPNDGIWCSISEPLAHIGSNVFSGNINERYGFSK
;
A
#
# COMPACT_ATOMS: atom_id res chain seq x y z
N MET A 1 64.52 -7.40 -22.08
CA MET A 1 64.54 -6.10 -22.69
C MET A 1 63.25 -5.43 -22.30
N GLY A 2 63.05 -4.65 -21.27
CA GLY A 2 63.77 -3.59 -20.62
C GLY A 2 63.44 -2.28 -21.28
N TYR A 3 62.54 -1.49 -20.66
CA TYR A 3 62.65 -0.03 -20.59
C TYR A 3 61.66 0.48 -19.56
N THR A 4 62.22 0.91 -18.44
CA THR A 4 61.64 1.83 -17.44
C THR A 4 61.94 3.24 -17.89
N ASP A 5 60.94 4.10 -17.99
CA ASP A 5 61.12 5.55 -18.02
C ASP A 5 60.39 6.18 -16.83
N ILE A 6 61.20 6.69 -15.91
CA ILE A 6 60.80 7.48 -14.75
C ILE A 6 60.73 8.94 -15.21
N ILE A 7 59.56 9.55 -15.10
CA ILE A 7 59.41 11.00 -15.27
C ILE A 7 59.41 11.66 -13.89
N GLU A 8 60.49 12.38 -13.57
CA GLU A 8 60.58 13.29 -12.41
C GLU A 8 59.76 14.57 -12.68
N LEU A 9 58.91 14.93 -11.74
CA LEU A 9 58.25 16.25 -11.72
C LEU A 9 58.95 17.15 -10.73
N PRO A 10 59.08 18.47 -11.04
CA PRO A 10 59.82 19.42 -10.22
C PRO A 10 59.09 19.82 -8.95
N SER A 11 59.88 20.00 -7.89
CA SER A 11 59.47 20.50 -6.57
C SER A 11 59.06 21.99 -6.65
N GLU A 12 57.80 22.28 -6.28
CA GLU A 12 57.37 23.65 -6.01
C GLU A 12 57.32 23.94 -4.51
N SER A 13 57.81 25.13 -4.21
CA SER A 13 58.07 25.71 -2.91
C SER A 13 56.80 25.98 -2.10
N SER A 14 56.86 25.61 -0.83
CA SER A 14 55.96 25.92 0.27
C SER A 14 55.70 27.43 0.46
N THR A 15 54.45 27.84 0.33
CA THR A 15 53.93 29.03 1.03
C THR A 15 52.73 28.60 1.88
N ALA A 16 52.90 28.66 3.18
CA ALA A 16 51.89 28.33 4.18
C ALA A 16 50.79 29.40 4.19
N ILE A 17 49.60 29.02 3.69
CA ILE A 17 48.39 29.80 3.89
C ILE A 17 47.67 29.20 5.13
N ALA A 18 47.52 30.04 6.16
CA ALA A 18 46.80 29.69 7.37
C ALA A 18 45.35 29.31 7.04
N SER A 19 45.03 28.02 7.14
CA SER A 19 43.67 27.50 7.00
C SER A 19 42.87 27.83 8.25
N SER A 20 41.95 28.79 8.15
CA SER A 20 40.86 28.95 9.14
C SER A 20 39.99 27.71 9.11
N ALA A 21 40.02 26.92 10.17
CA ALA A 21 39.22 25.75 10.33
C ALA A 21 37.72 26.13 10.37
N VAL A 22 37.03 25.90 9.26
CA VAL A 22 35.56 25.91 9.24
C VAL A 22 35.09 24.73 10.12
N PRO A 23 34.25 24.94 11.16
CA PRO A 23 33.77 23.83 11.94
C PRO A 23 32.92 22.90 11.05
N ARG A 24 33.43 21.70 10.81
CA ARG A 24 32.62 20.62 10.21
C ARG A 24 31.52 20.27 11.21
N LEU A 25 30.30 20.75 10.97
CA LEU A 25 29.10 20.20 11.58
C LEU A 25 29.05 18.71 11.22
N SER A 26 29.41 17.88 12.19
CA SER A 26 29.15 16.43 12.07
C SER A 26 27.65 16.21 12.17
N ILE A 27 26.97 16.22 11.02
CA ILE A 27 25.59 15.75 10.93
C ILE A 27 25.71 14.23 11.06
N THR A 28 25.57 13.72 12.28
CA THR A 28 25.31 12.29 12.49
C THR A 28 23.99 11.98 11.80
N PRO A 29 23.95 11.10 10.80
CA PRO A 29 22.71 10.74 10.14
C PRO A 29 21.76 10.19 11.23
N LYS A 30 20.57 10.79 11.32
CA LYS A 30 19.51 10.30 12.21
C LYS A 30 19.28 8.83 11.84
N PRO A 31 19.32 7.89 12.78
CA PRO A 31 19.14 6.48 12.46
C PRO A 31 17.81 6.32 11.73
N THR A 32 17.83 5.70 10.56
CA THR A 32 16.63 5.39 9.81
C THR A 32 15.73 4.53 10.68
N PRO A 33 14.47 4.89 10.92
CA PRO A 33 13.60 4.11 11.77
C PRO A 33 13.48 2.67 11.23
N LYS A 34 13.66 1.71 12.12
CA LYS A 34 13.59 0.30 11.76
C LYS A 34 12.16 -0.05 11.36
N ILE A 35 12.00 -0.67 10.20
CA ILE A 35 10.70 -1.09 9.68
C ILE A 35 10.38 -2.50 10.18
N TYR A 36 9.21 -2.63 10.79
CA TYR A 36 8.60 -3.90 11.19
C TYR A 36 7.27 -4.03 10.44
N LEU A 37 7.19 -4.99 9.54
CA LEU A 37 6.08 -5.17 8.62
C LEU A 37 5.18 -6.33 9.08
N PHE A 38 3.92 -6.03 9.34
CA PHE A 38 2.88 -7.02 9.60
C PHE A 38 2.08 -7.27 8.33
N LEU A 39 2.03 -8.53 7.87
CA LEU A 39 1.22 -8.95 6.73
C LEU A 39 -0.10 -9.52 7.26
N GLY A 40 -1.20 -8.85 6.96
CA GLY A 40 -2.55 -9.30 7.27
C GLY A 40 -3.15 -10.04 6.08
N LEU A 41 -3.40 -11.33 6.21
CA LEU A 41 -3.72 -12.23 5.12
C LEU A 41 -5.10 -12.87 5.33
N PRO A 42 -6.19 -12.26 4.82
CA PRO A 42 -7.49 -12.91 4.82
C PRO A 42 -7.47 -14.09 3.85
N CYS A 43 -7.82 -15.28 4.35
CA CYS A 43 -7.65 -16.54 3.63
C CYS A 43 -8.91 -17.41 3.75
N TYR A 44 -9.97 -17.09 2.97
CA TYR A 44 -11.19 -17.87 2.95
C TYR A 44 -10.89 -19.32 2.52
N GLY A 45 -11.48 -20.28 3.23
CA GLY A 45 -11.26 -21.72 2.98
C GLY A 45 -9.85 -22.22 3.31
N CYS A 46 -9.01 -21.42 3.98
CA CYS A 46 -7.62 -21.74 4.30
C CYS A 46 -6.77 -22.12 3.06
N MET A 47 -7.13 -21.61 1.88
CA MET A 47 -6.43 -21.89 0.62
C MET A 47 -5.62 -20.68 0.18
N LEU A 48 -4.43 -20.95 -0.34
CA LEU A 48 -3.53 -19.96 -0.90
C LEU A 48 -3.24 -20.29 -2.36
N ASN A 49 -3.22 -19.27 -3.20
CA ASN A 49 -2.80 -19.46 -4.58
C ASN A 49 -1.27 -19.68 -4.67
N ASN A 50 -0.82 -20.56 -5.56
CA ASN A 50 0.61 -20.85 -5.72
C ASN A 50 1.43 -19.63 -6.14
N THR A 51 0.89 -18.76 -6.99
CA THR A 51 1.56 -17.51 -7.41
C THR A 51 1.69 -16.54 -6.23
N PHE A 52 0.64 -16.42 -5.40
CA PHE A 52 0.70 -15.66 -4.15
C PHE A 52 1.79 -16.20 -3.23
N MET A 53 1.83 -17.54 -3.01
CA MET A 53 2.85 -18.17 -2.17
C MET A 53 4.27 -17.93 -2.67
N ALA A 54 4.51 -18.02 -3.97
CA ALA A 54 5.82 -17.73 -4.57
C ALA A 54 6.23 -16.27 -4.31
N SER A 55 5.30 -15.31 -4.50
CA SER A 55 5.53 -13.89 -4.20
C SER A 55 5.84 -13.65 -2.73
N LEU A 56 5.13 -14.33 -1.82
CA LEU A 56 5.29 -14.19 -0.37
C LEU A 56 6.65 -14.69 0.11
N VAL A 57 7.09 -15.86 -0.38
CA VAL A 57 8.42 -16.43 -0.06
C VAL A 57 9.53 -15.52 -0.57
N ALA A 58 9.40 -15.00 -1.79
CA ALA A 58 10.36 -14.06 -2.36
C ALA A 58 10.37 -12.72 -1.58
N LEU A 59 9.21 -12.23 -1.12
CA LEU A 59 9.12 -11.04 -0.26
C LEU A 59 9.85 -11.24 1.06
N GLN A 60 9.67 -12.40 1.70
CA GLN A 60 10.34 -12.69 2.97
C GLN A 60 11.87 -12.66 2.81
N ALA A 61 12.40 -13.26 1.74
CA ALA A 61 13.83 -13.25 1.43
C ALA A 61 14.34 -11.81 1.18
N LEU A 62 13.61 -11.02 0.41
CA LEU A 62 13.97 -9.63 0.09
C LEU A 62 13.93 -8.73 1.32
N CYS A 63 12.91 -8.85 2.17
CA CYS A 63 12.80 -8.12 3.43
C CYS A 63 13.95 -8.45 4.39
N ALA A 64 14.33 -9.72 4.49
CA ALA A 64 15.48 -10.15 5.30
C ALA A 64 16.79 -9.51 4.83
N GLN A 65 17.02 -9.43 3.51
CA GLN A 65 18.17 -8.72 2.93
C GLN A 65 18.13 -7.22 3.21
N ALA A 66 16.95 -6.62 3.22
CA ALA A 66 16.76 -5.19 3.50
C ALA A 66 16.73 -4.86 5.02
N GLY A 67 16.89 -5.85 5.92
CA GLY A 67 16.82 -5.65 7.36
C GLY A 67 15.41 -5.35 7.89
N ILE A 68 14.37 -5.66 7.12
CA ILE A 68 12.96 -5.50 7.49
C ILE A 68 12.48 -6.78 8.14
N GLN A 69 11.94 -6.68 9.35
CA GLN A 69 11.29 -7.82 10.00
C GLN A 69 9.86 -7.98 9.50
N VAL A 70 9.48 -9.20 9.17
CA VAL A 70 8.16 -9.54 8.64
C VAL A 70 7.47 -10.52 9.57
N TYR A 71 6.24 -10.24 9.93
CA TYR A 71 5.32 -11.16 10.60
C TYR A 71 4.10 -11.39 9.71
N MET A 72 3.61 -12.62 9.65
CA MET A 72 2.47 -13.01 8.82
C MET A 72 1.36 -13.54 9.72
N ASP A 73 0.17 -12.96 9.58
CA ASP A 73 -1.03 -13.42 10.28
C ASP A 73 -2.14 -13.75 9.28
N PHE A 74 -2.77 -14.89 9.49
CA PHE A 74 -3.81 -15.41 8.61
C PHE A 74 -5.13 -15.49 9.38
N VAL A 75 -6.20 -15.03 8.74
CA VAL A 75 -7.57 -15.31 9.18
C VAL A 75 -8.21 -16.24 8.17
N GLY A 76 -8.27 -17.52 8.53
CA GLY A 76 -8.90 -18.56 7.71
C GLY A 76 -10.38 -18.78 8.06
N ASN A 77 -11.13 -19.30 7.11
CA ASN A 77 -12.55 -19.71 7.27
C ASN A 77 -13.52 -18.61 7.77
N GLU A 78 -13.14 -17.33 7.68
CA GLU A 78 -14.01 -16.23 7.96
C GLU A 78 -14.79 -15.83 6.70
N SER A 79 -16.10 -16.02 6.71
CA SER A 79 -16.97 -15.74 5.56
C SER A 79 -17.26 -14.24 5.36
N LEU A 80 -17.13 -13.44 6.42
CA LEU A 80 -17.32 -12.01 6.38
C LEU A 80 -15.96 -11.32 6.22
N ILE A 81 -15.59 -10.98 5.01
CA ILE A 81 -14.32 -10.29 4.71
C ILE A 81 -14.12 -9.01 5.54
N PRO A 82 -15.14 -8.15 5.79
CA PRO A 82 -15.01 -7.00 6.68
C PRO A 82 -14.50 -7.40 8.07
N ARG A 83 -15.06 -8.47 8.65
CA ARG A 83 -14.68 -8.94 9.98
C ARG A 83 -13.27 -9.50 10.01
N ALA A 84 -12.86 -10.28 8.98
CA ALA A 84 -11.49 -10.76 8.86
C ALA A 84 -10.47 -9.60 8.85
N ARG A 85 -10.75 -8.54 8.09
CA ARG A 85 -9.89 -7.35 8.02
C ARG A 85 -9.84 -6.62 9.36
N ASN A 86 -10.97 -6.42 10.02
CA ASN A 86 -11.02 -5.77 11.34
C ASN A 86 -10.23 -6.56 12.41
N ILE A 87 -10.34 -7.88 12.42
CA ILE A 87 -9.59 -8.77 13.34
C ILE A 87 -8.08 -8.64 13.09
N LEU A 88 -7.63 -8.72 11.85
CA LEU A 88 -6.21 -8.60 11.48
C LEU A 88 -5.63 -7.25 11.90
N VAL A 89 -6.34 -6.16 11.65
CA VAL A 89 -5.91 -4.82 12.08
C VAL A 89 -5.85 -4.72 13.61
N GLN A 90 -6.85 -5.28 14.33
CA GLN A 90 -6.82 -5.25 15.78
C GLN A 90 -5.66 -6.06 16.37
N ARG A 91 -5.32 -7.23 15.81
CA ARG A 91 -4.16 -8.01 16.22
C ARG A 91 -2.86 -7.24 16.00
N PHE A 92 -2.71 -6.60 14.85
CA PHE A 92 -1.58 -5.72 14.56
C PHE A 92 -1.46 -4.58 15.61
N LEU A 93 -2.56 -3.92 15.95
CA LEU A 93 -2.56 -2.83 16.92
C LEU A 93 -2.22 -3.28 18.35
N GLN A 94 -2.43 -4.57 18.67
CA GLN A 94 -2.02 -5.16 19.96
C GLN A 94 -0.51 -5.44 20.02
N MET A 95 0.19 -5.53 18.89
CA MET A 95 1.62 -5.81 18.80
C MET A 95 2.41 -4.50 18.72
N GLY A 96 3.08 -4.14 19.83
CA GLY A 96 3.71 -2.81 20.02
C GLY A 96 4.82 -2.48 19.03
N GLU A 97 5.60 -3.47 18.59
CA GLU A 97 6.81 -3.29 17.80
C GLU A 97 6.58 -3.02 16.31
N PHE A 98 5.43 -3.42 15.75
CA PHE A 98 5.16 -3.26 14.32
C PHE A 98 4.85 -1.81 13.95
N THR A 99 5.41 -1.38 12.82
CA THR A 99 5.30 -0.01 12.31
C THR A 99 4.36 0.12 11.11
N HIS A 100 4.26 -0.94 10.30
CA HIS A 100 3.48 -0.96 9.07
C HIS A 100 2.64 -2.23 9.00
N PHE A 101 1.43 -2.07 8.47
CA PHE A 101 0.49 -3.13 8.19
C PHE A 101 0.25 -3.21 6.68
N LEU A 102 0.37 -4.39 6.08
CA LEU A 102 0.08 -4.62 4.67
C LEU A 102 -0.98 -5.73 4.53
N PHE A 103 -2.14 -5.39 3.98
CA PHE A 103 -3.04 -6.40 3.44
C PHE A 103 -2.52 -6.95 2.13
N ILE A 104 -2.56 -8.28 1.99
CA ILE A 104 -2.44 -8.96 0.70
C ILE A 104 -3.51 -10.04 0.65
N ASP A 105 -4.40 -9.98 -0.34
CA ASP A 105 -5.38 -11.04 -0.57
C ASP A 105 -4.70 -12.30 -1.11
N SER A 106 -5.14 -13.48 -0.69
CA SER A 106 -4.51 -14.77 -0.95
C SER A 106 -4.50 -15.21 -2.42
N ASP A 107 -5.07 -14.40 -3.30
CA ASP A 107 -5.14 -14.57 -4.75
C ASP A 107 -4.47 -13.43 -5.54
N ILE A 108 -3.65 -12.62 -4.88
CA ILE A 108 -2.84 -11.57 -5.53
C ILE A 108 -1.40 -12.05 -5.68
N GLY A 109 -0.95 -12.22 -6.94
CA GLY A 109 0.45 -12.39 -7.28
C GLY A 109 1.14 -11.03 -7.46
N PHE A 110 2.36 -10.87 -6.93
CA PHE A 110 3.07 -9.58 -6.95
C PHE A 110 4.58 -9.76 -7.05
N ASN A 111 5.26 -8.71 -7.52
CA ASN A 111 6.71 -8.61 -7.40
C ASN A 111 7.05 -8.11 -5.99
N PRO A 112 7.96 -8.77 -5.24
CA PRO A 112 8.39 -8.33 -3.90
C PRO A 112 8.88 -6.88 -3.83
N GLU A 113 9.52 -6.37 -4.88
CA GLU A 113 9.96 -4.97 -4.97
C GLU A 113 8.79 -3.98 -4.88
N SER A 114 7.58 -4.37 -5.26
CA SER A 114 6.38 -3.54 -5.11
C SER A 114 6.15 -3.15 -3.65
N VAL A 115 6.37 -4.08 -2.71
CA VAL A 115 6.23 -3.79 -1.27
C VAL A 115 7.29 -2.81 -0.79
N LEU A 116 8.56 -2.99 -1.19
CA LEU A 116 9.62 -2.06 -0.84
C LEU A 116 9.37 -0.66 -1.42
N ARG A 117 8.80 -0.58 -2.62
CA ARG A 117 8.41 0.68 -3.23
C ARG A 117 7.32 1.39 -2.44
N LEU A 118 6.28 0.68 -2.00
CA LEU A 118 5.25 1.25 -1.11
C LEU A 118 5.87 1.79 0.19
N LEU A 119 6.75 1.02 0.83
CA LEU A 119 7.44 1.43 2.05
C LEU A 119 8.32 2.67 1.84
N ARG A 120 9.06 2.76 0.72
CA ARG A 120 9.91 3.91 0.37
C ARG A 120 9.10 5.17 0.09
N PHE A 121 7.93 5.05 -0.51
CA PHE A 121 7.04 6.19 -0.77
C PHE A 121 6.54 6.83 0.53
N ASN A 122 6.52 6.11 1.63
CA ASN A 122 6.39 6.58 3.01
C ASN A 122 5.18 7.52 3.24
N LYS A 123 4.02 7.14 2.74
CA LYS A 123 2.74 7.79 3.05
C LYS A 123 1.94 6.92 4.00
N HIS A 124 1.00 7.53 4.74
CA HIS A 124 0.19 6.81 5.72
C HIS A 124 -0.64 5.68 5.12
N ILE A 125 -1.18 5.89 3.92
CA ILE A 125 -1.94 4.87 3.18
C ILE A 125 -1.44 4.82 1.74
N ASN A 126 -0.88 3.67 1.38
CA ASN A 126 -0.37 3.38 0.04
C ASN A 126 -0.95 2.07 -0.46
N SER A 127 -1.24 2.00 -1.74
CA SER A 127 -1.76 0.80 -2.39
C SER A 127 -1.06 0.56 -3.73
N ALA A 128 -1.18 -0.64 -4.25
CA ALA A 128 -0.97 -0.91 -5.66
C ALA A 128 -2.25 -1.53 -6.23
N VAL A 129 -2.62 -1.07 -7.41
CA VAL A 129 -3.87 -1.49 -8.03
C VAL A 129 -3.70 -2.83 -8.74
N TYR A 130 -4.76 -3.64 -8.73
CA TYR A 130 -4.87 -4.89 -9.47
C TYR A 130 -6.16 -4.94 -10.29
N ALA A 131 -6.12 -5.74 -11.35
CA ALA A 131 -7.23 -5.92 -12.26
C ALA A 131 -8.45 -6.55 -11.56
N LYS A 132 -9.67 -6.16 -11.92
CA LYS A 132 -10.88 -6.90 -11.55
C LYS A 132 -10.88 -8.25 -12.25
N LYS A 133 -11.48 -9.27 -11.62
CA LYS A 133 -11.69 -10.59 -12.25
C LYS A 133 -12.83 -10.56 -13.28
N ASN A 134 -12.80 -9.57 -14.16
CA ASN A 134 -13.80 -9.35 -15.18
C ASN A 134 -13.18 -8.78 -16.46
N ILE A 135 -13.73 -9.14 -17.61
CA ILE A 135 -13.36 -8.58 -18.91
C ILE A 135 -14.56 -7.79 -19.45
N ASN A 136 -14.34 -6.52 -19.73
CA ASN A 136 -15.34 -5.69 -20.37
C ASN A 136 -15.35 -5.92 -21.89
N TRP A 137 -16.18 -6.87 -22.33
CA TRP A 137 -16.26 -7.26 -23.73
C TRP A 137 -16.75 -6.14 -24.65
N SER A 138 -17.47 -5.15 -24.16
CA SER A 138 -17.89 -4.00 -24.97
C SER A 138 -16.69 -3.15 -25.37
N ILE A 139 -15.77 -2.89 -24.43
CA ILE A 139 -14.52 -2.18 -24.71
C ILE A 139 -13.63 -2.99 -25.66
N VAL A 140 -13.54 -4.32 -25.45
CA VAL A 140 -12.77 -5.19 -26.35
C VAL A 140 -13.28 -5.06 -27.78
N LYS A 141 -14.61 -5.13 -27.99
CA LYS A 141 -15.21 -4.98 -29.34
C LYS A 141 -14.92 -3.63 -29.97
N GLU A 142 -15.05 -2.55 -29.22
CA GLU A 142 -14.77 -1.18 -29.66
C GLU A 142 -13.32 -1.03 -30.10
N LYS A 143 -12.37 -1.48 -29.29
CA LYS A 143 -10.94 -1.41 -29.59
C LYS A 143 -10.54 -2.26 -30.79
N ILE A 144 -11.09 -3.46 -30.95
CA ILE A 144 -10.90 -4.28 -32.15
C ILE A 144 -11.43 -3.56 -33.40
N ALA A 145 -12.63 -2.98 -33.31
CA ALA A 145 -13.24 -2.25 -34.42
C ALA A 145 -12.44 -1.00 -34.85
N SER A 146 -11.77 -0.35 -33.89
CA SER A 146 -10.89 0.81 -34.13
C SER A 146 -9.50 0.43 -34.68
N GLY A 147 -9.17 -0.87 -34.75
CA GLY A 147 -7.85 -1.32 -35.21
C GLY A 147 -6.73 -1.03 -34.21
N SER A 148 -7.04 -0.96 -32.93
CA SER A 148 -6.04 -0.73 -31.87
C SER A 148 -4.96 -1.81 -31.86
N PRO A 149 -3.66 -1.45 -31.81
CA PRO A 149 -2.56 -2.41 -31.79
C PRO A 149 -2.34 -3.06 -30.42
N GLU A 150 -3.13 -2.68 -29.40
CA GLU A 150 -2.98 -3.17 -28.04
C GLU A 150 -3.27 -4.67 -27.90
N ASP A 151 -2.66 -5.32 -26.91
CA ASP A 151 -2.96 -6.73 -26.60
C ASP A 151 -4.44 -6.87 -26.19
N ILE A 152 -5.19 -7.69 -26.93
CA ILE A 152 -6.62 -7.97 -26.70
C ILE A 152 -6.88 -8.37 -25.25
N ARG A 153 -5.94 -9.08 -24.61
CA ARG A 153 -6.06 -9.51 -23.20
C ARG A 153 -6.06 -8.35 -22.22
N GLN A 154 -5.49 -7.20 -22.58
CA GLN A 154 -5.42 -6.00 -21.72
C GLN A 154 -6.53 -5.00 -22.02
N MET A 155 -7.09 -5.03 -23.23
CA MET A 155 -8.08 -4.06 -23.69
C MET A 155 -9.32 -3.95 -22.81
N GLY A 156 -9.79 -5.07 -22.28
CA GLY A 156 -11.03 -5.17 -21.50
C GLY A 156 -10.82 -5.19 -19.98
N ILE A 157 -9.61 -4.96 -19.51
CA ILE A 157 -9.30 -5.00 -18.08
C ILE A 157 -9.78 -3.71 -17.41
N ASP A 158 -10.55 -3.85 -16.33
CA ASP A 158 -10.94 -2.78 -15.42
C ASP A 158 -10.20 -2.91 -14.09
N PHE A 159 -9.99 -1.77 -13.44
CA PHE A 159 -9.32 -1.69 -12.14
C PHE A 159 -10.26 -1.17 -11.06
N ASN A 160 -9.98 -1.55 -9.82
CA ASN A 160 -10.79 -1.20 -8.66
C ASN A 160 -10.22 0.03 -7.96
N LEU A 161 -10.37 1.19 -8.61
CA LEU A 161 -9.97 2.47 -8.02
C LEU A 161 -10.83 3.62 -8.54
N ASN A 162 -10.96 4.67 -7.73
CA ASN A 162 -11.54 5.94 -8.13
C ASN A 162 -10.49 7.04 -7.94
N VAL A 163 -10.07 7.66 -9.05
CA VAL A 163 -9.07 8.74 -9.01
C VAL A 163 -9.71 10.04 -8.54
N HIS A 164 -9.01 10.78 -7.69
CA HIS A 164 -9.51 12.03 -7.10
C HIS A 164 -9.59 13.18 -8.12
N SER A 165 -8.60 13.31 -8.98
CA SER A 165 -8.49 14.37 -9.99
C SER A 165 -7.37 14.03 -10.98
N ALA A 166 -7.29 14.76 -12.10
CA ALA A 166 -6.21 14.67 -13.07
C ALA A 166 -4.89 15.30 -12.57
N GLN A 167 -4.49 15.04 -11.31
CA GLN A 167 -3.17 15.44 -10.84
C GLN A 167 -2.10 14.54 -11.44
N PRO A 168 -0.94 15.10 -11.84
CA PRO A 168 0.15 14.30 -12.35
C PRO A 168 0.65 13.32 -11.27
N PRO A 169 1.13 12.13 -11.67
CA PRO A 169 1.72 11.19 -10.74
C PRO A 169 2.94 11.78 -10.02
N VAL A 170 3.12 11.43 -8.74
CA VAL A 170 4.30 11.73 -7.95
C VAL A 170 5.05 10.43 -7.74
N ASP A 171 6.27 10.30 -8.24
CA ASP A 171 7.08 9.06 -8.15
C ASP A 171 6.33 7.79 -8.62
N GLY A 172 5.42 7.93 -9.58
CA GLY A 172 4.59 6.85 -10.08
C GLY A 172 3.40 6.48 -9.19
N PHE A 173 3.01 7.36 -8.26
CA PHE A 173 1.81 7.25 -7.45
C PHE A 173 0.82 8.35 -7.79
N VAL A 174 -0.46 8.01 -7.77
CA VAL A 174 -1.58 8.96 -7.93
C VAL A 174 -2.40 9.01 -6.66
N LYS A 175 -2.92 10.19 -6.33
CA LYS A 175 -3.86 10.37 -5.22
C LYS A 175 -5.24 9.88 -5.65
N VAL A 176 -5.88 9.06 -4.82
CA VAL A 176 -7.15 8.42 -5.15
C VAL A 176 -8.21 8.67 -4.07
N LEU A 177 -9.48 8.55 -4.46
CA LEU A 177 -10.60 8.60 -3.52
C LEU A 177 -10.81 7.23 -2.86
N ASP A 178 -10.89 6.21 -3.67
CA ASP A 178 -11.16 4.85 -3.22
C ASP A 178 -10.18 3.89 -3.91
N VAL A 179 -9.73 2.88 -3.19
CA VAL A 179 -8.86 1.82 -3.66
C VAL A 179 -9.24 0.50 -3.01
N ALA A 180 -8.99 -0.60 -3.69
CA ALA A 180 -9.20 -1.93 -3.14
C ALA A 180 -8.15 -2.29 -2.09
N THR A 181 -8.53 -3.08 -1.10
CA THR A 181 -7.70 -3.44 0.05
C THR A 181 -6.85 -4.70 -0.13
N GLY A 182 -6.98 -5.39 -1.26
CA GLY A 182 -6.22 -6.62 -1.51
C GLY A 182 -4.70 -6.43 -1.68
N PHE A 183 -4.21 -5.18 -1.74
CA PHE A 183 -2.79 -4.83 -1.65
C PHE A 183 -2.64 -3.41 -1.09
N LEU A 184 -2.82 -3.26 0.23
CA LEU A 184 -2.93 -1.97 0.90
C LEU A 184 -1.97 -1.88 2.09
N LEU A 185 -0.99 -0.97 2.00
CA LEU A 185 -0.04 -0.64 3.06
C LEU A 185 -0.55 0.54 3.89
N MET A 186 -0.51 0.39 5.21
CA MET A 186 -0.91 1.41 6.17
C MET A 186 0.14 1.53 7.28
N THR A 187 0.39 2.75 7.76
CA THR A 187 1.23 2.94 8.95
C THR A 187 0.43 2.63 10.22
N LYS A 188 1.13 2.25 11.29
CA LYS A 188 0.52 2.06 12.61
C LYS A 188 -0.17 3.33 13.08
N GLU A 189 0.51 4.45 12.92
CA GLU A 189 0.00 5.77 13.33
C GLU A 189 -1.38 6.08 12.76
N VAL A 190 -1.61 5.83 11.45
CA VAL A 190 -2.91 6.12 10.84
C VAL A 190 -4.01 5.20 11.35
N LEU A 191 -3.70 3.92 11.59
CA LEU A 191 -4.68 2.96 12.10
C LEU A 191 -5.04 3.25 13.57
N GLU A 192 -4.07 3.64 14.40
CA GLU A 192 -4.30 4.09 15.78
C GLU A 192 -5.16 5.36 15.80
N LYS A 193 -4.86 6.33 14.94
CA LYS A 193 -5.62 7.58 14.81
C LYS A 193 -7.05 7.33 14.33
N MET A 194 -7.26 6.47 13.32
CA MET A 194 -8.59 6.07 12.88
C MET A 194 -9.38 5.37 13.98
N LYS A 195 -8.75 4.44 14.69
CA LYS A 195 -9.37 3.78 15.84
C LYS A 195 -9.78 4.78 16.91
N TRP A 196 -8.91 5.72 17.27
CA TRP A 196 -9.22 6.79 18.23
C TRP A 196 -10.40 7.64 17.75
N TYR A 197 -10.40 8.04 16.49
CA TYR A 197 -11.43 8.92 15.90
C TYR A 197 -12.82 8.24 15.87
N PHE A 198 -12.88 6.95 15.61
CA PHE A 198 -14.11 6.16 15.52
C PHE A 198 -14.42 5.32 16.78
N SER A 199 -13.86 5.65 17.93
CA SER A 199 -14.15 4.93 19.20
C SER A 199 -14.92 5.76 20.22
N GLY A 200 -15.71 6.74 19.78
CA GLY A 200 -16.55 7.58 20.64
C GLY A 200 -15.80 8.75 21.30
N ASN A 201 -14.55 9.00 20.91
CA ASN A 201 -13.75 10.12 21.45
C ASN A 201 -14.06 11.46 20.80
N VAL A 202 -14.72 11.46 19.66
CA VAL A 202 -15.03 12.68 18.91
C VAL A 202 -16.55 12.83 18.81
N GLU A 203 -17.09 13.90 19.36
CA GLU A 203 -18.53 14.15 19.38
C GLU A 203 -19.11 14.23 17.94
N GLY A 204 -20.25 13.56 17.72
CA GLY A 204 -20.91 13.49 16.41
C GLY A 204 -20.28 12.54 15.41
N VAL A 205 -19.19 11.87 15.78
CA VAL A 205 -18.57 10.80 14.98
C VAL A 205 -19.12 9.44 15.45
N PRO A 206 -19.54 8.55 14.53
CA PRO A 206 -20.03 7.21 14.91
C PRO A 206 -19.01 6.44 15.72
N ASN A 207 -19.44 5.81 16.81
CA ASN A 207 -18.61 4.85 17.54
C ASN A 207 -18.68 3.49 16.83
N LEU A 208 -17.57 3.04 16.29
CA LEU A 208 -17.45 1.76 15.56
C LEU A 208 -16.81 0.65 16.40
N MET A 209 -16.64 0.86 17.71
CA MET A 209 -16.15 -0.20 18.60
C MET A 209 -17.20 -1.27 18.78
N CYS A 210 -16.84 -2.51 18.52
CA CYS A 210 -17.72 -3.67 18.69
C CYS A 210 -17.00 -4.83 19.38
N LYS A 211 -17.80 -5.71 19.97
CA LYS A 211 -17.34 -6.96 20.55
C LYS A 211 -17.16 -8.01 19.46
N ASN A 212 -16.11 -8.80 19.60
CA ASN A 212 -15.90 -9.96 18.73
C ASN A 212 -16.61 -11.19 19.33
N ASP A 213 -17.50 -11.80 18.54
CA ASP A 213 -18.22 -13.01 18.96
C ASP A 213 -17.54 -14.31 18.49
N ILE A 214 -16.43 -14.21 17.74
CA ILE A 214 -15.71 -15.38 17.24
C ILE A 214 -14.67 -15.85 18.23
N GLN A 215 -14.86 -17.06 18.73
CA GLN A 215 -13.90 -17.69 19.64
C GLN A 215 -12.57 -18.03 18.93
N GLY A 216 -11.47 -18.03 19.70
CA GLY A 216 -10.16 -18.45 19.22
C GLY A 216 -9.42 -17.43 18.37
N GLN A 217 -9.96 -16.19 18.22
CA GLN A 217 -9.32 -15.14 17.41
C GLN A 217 -8.37 -14.25 18.21
N ASN A 218 -8.24 -14.42 19.54
CA ASN A 218 -7.40 -13.59 20.44
C ASN A 218 -7.70 -12.07 20.33
N VAL A 219 -8.92 -11.73 20.01
CA VAL A 219 -9.42 -10.37 19.88
C VAL A 219 -10.79 -10.31 20.55
N ASP A 220 -10.93 -9.54 21.61
CA ASP A 220 -12.19 -9.37 22.33
C ASP A 220 -13.05 -8.25 21.73
N THR A 221 -12.40 -7.18 21.31
CA THR A 221 -13.03 -6.00 20.72
C THR A 221 -12.19 -5.48 19.58
N TYR A 222 -12.84 -4.89 18.57
CA TYR A 222 -12.16 -4.19 17.47
C TYR A 222 -12.95 -2.95 17.04
N CYS A 223 -12.29 -2.04 16.34
CA CYS A 223 -12.95 -0.94 15.65
C CYS A 223 -13.33 -1.42 14.23
N ALA A 224 -14.60 -1.35 13.88
CA ALA A 224 -15.15 -1.85 12.61
C ALA A 224 -14.86 -0.92 11.42
N LEU A 225 -13.57 -0.63 11.19
CA LEU A 225 -13.10 0.29 10.15
C LEU A 225 -13.41 -0.20 8.73
N PHE A 226 -13.55 -1.52 8.57
CA PHE A 226 -13.81 -2.18 7.27
C PHE A 226 -15.26 -2.62 7.10
N ASP A 227 -16.19 -2.22 7.97
CA ASP A 227 -17.60 -2.54 7.75
C ASP A 227 -18.15 -1.79 6.55
N CYS A 228 -18.96 -2.49 5.73
CA CYS A 228 -19.67 -1.86 4.63
C CYS A 228 -20.58 -0.75 5.12
N LEU A 229 -20.86 0.23 4.27
CA LEU A 229 -21.78 1.31 4.61
C LEU A 229 -22.62 1.73 3.40
N ILE A 230 -23.77 2.33 3.67
CA ILE A 230 -24.51 3.08 2.66
C ILE A 230 -24.00 4.51 2.70
N ASP A 231 -23.46 5.01 1.55
CA ASP A 231 -23.02 6.39 1.43
C ASP A 231 -24.19 7.33 1.73
N PRO A 232 -24.08 8.23 2.73
CA PRO A 232 -25.15 9.18 3.04
C PRO A 232 -25.42 10.17 1.90
N THR A 233 -24.47 10.32 0.98
CA THR A 233 -24.58 11.20 -0.19
C THR A 233 -25.34 10.52 -1.32
N PRO A 234 -26.36 11.17 -1.94
CA PRO A 234 -27.02 10.61 -3.11
C PRO A 234 -26.02 10.25 -4.24
N PRO A 235 -26.22 9.16 -4.96
CA PRO A 235 -27.38 8.25 -4.99
C PRO A 235 -27.42 7.15 -3.93
N HIS A 236 -26.81 7.35 -2.75
CA HIS A 236 -26.81 6.38 -1.63
C HIS A 236 -26.21 5.01 -2.02
N ARG A 237 -25.01 5.05 -2.55
CA ARG A 237 -24.28 3.83 -2.98
C ARG A 237 -24.02 2.91 -1.78
N TYR A 238 -24.25 1.63 -1.97
CA TYR A 238 -23.71 0.62 -1.05
C TYR A 238 -22.20 0.50 -1.30
N LEU A 239 -21.40 0.85 -0.31
CA LEU A 239 -19.93 0.77 -0.38
C LEU A 239 -19.46 -0.54 0.25
N SER A 240 -18.64 -1.28 -0.50
CA SER A 240 -17.89 -2.42 0.02
C SER A 240 -16.91 -2.00 1.11
N GLU A 241 -16.33 -2.97 1.80
CA GLU A 241 -15.46 -2.74 2.95
C GLU A 241 -14.25 -1.86 2.62
N ASP A 242 -13.67 -2.04 1.43
CA ASP A 242 -12.54 -1.28 0.94
C ASP A 242 -12.89 0.21 0.72
N TYR A 243 -14.00 0.48 0.02
CA TYR A 243 -14.46 1.86 -0.21
C TYR A 243 -15.00 2.50 1.08
N ALA A 244 -15.64 1.72 1.94
CA ALA A 244 -16.10 2.20 3.24
C ALA A 244 -14.92 2.64 4.12
N PHE A 245 -13.83 1.86 4.15
CA PHE A 245 -12.59 2.24 4.82
C PHE A 245 -12.02 3.54 4.26
N CYS A 246 -11.93 3.66 2.93
CA CYS A 246 -11.45 4.88 2.27
C CYS A 246 -12.29 6.11 2.65
N ARG A 247 -13.62 5.98 2.69
CA ARG A 247 -14.53 7.08 3.11
C ARG A 247 -14.34 7.48 4.57
N ARG A 248 -14.17 6.50 5.46
CA ARG A 248 -13.87 6.78 6.88
C ARG A 248 -12.54 7.51 7.04
N TYR A 249 -11.53 7.11 6.31
CA TYR A 249 -10.25 7.81 6.33
C TYR A 249 -10.39 9.25 5.84
N GLN A 250 -11.06 9.48 4.71
CA GLN A 250 -11.31 10.82 4.17
C GLN A 250 -12.13 11.68 5.14
N GLN A 251 -13.15 11.11 5.81
CA GLN A 251 -13.89 11.81 6.85
C GLN A 251 -12.97 12.26 7.97
N MET A 252 -12.08 11.39 8.44
CA MET A 252 -11.15 11.72 9.51
C MET A 252 -10.17 12.83 9.11
N ILE A 253 -9.53 12.73 7.93
CA ILE A 253 -8.54 13.76 7.51
C ILE A 253 -9.17 15.10 7.20
N ALA A 254 -10.44 15.15 6.84
CA ALA A 254 -11.20 16.39 6.62
C ALA A 254 -11.67 17.05 7.93
N ASP A 255 -11.64 16.35 9.06
CA ASP A 255 -12.05 16.88 10.35
C ASP A 255 -10.86 17.52 11.08
N PRO A 256 -10.88 18.85 11.33
CA PRO A 256 -9.79 19.53 12.02
C PRO A 256 -9.48 18.96 13.42
N ARG A 257 -10.47 18.34 14.07
CA ARG A 257 -10.32 17.72 15.40
C ARG A 257 -9.39 16.50 15.39
N ALA A 258 -9.24 15.86 14.22
CA ALA A 258 -8.32 14.75 14.05
C ALA A 258 -6.84 15.19 13.94
N ASN A 259 -6.58 16.49 13.74
CA ASN A 259 -5.23 17.04 13.59
C ASN A 259 -4.36 16.24 12.60
N CYS A 260 -4.89 16.02 11.40
CA CYS A 260 -4.19 15.39 10.27
C CYS A 260 -3.51 16.45 9.38
N ASP A 261 -2.49 16.04 8.61
CA ASP A 261 -1.92 16.92 7.58
C ASP A 261 -2.99 17.09 6.47
N PRO A 262 -3.32 18.34 6.06
CA PRO A 262 -4.26 18.59 4.97
C PRO A 262 -3.83 17.95 3.63
N ASN A 263 -2.54 17.64 3.48
CA ASN A 263 -1.99 16.99 2.30
C ASN A 263 -2.07 15.45 2.37
N ASP A 264 -2.51 14.90 3.49
CA ASP A 264 -2.73 13.47 3.61
C ASP A 264 -3.75 12.97 2.60
N GLY A 265 -3.69 11.69 2.32
CA GLY A 265 -4.57 11.05 1.35
C GLY A 265 -4.20 9.60 1.11
N ILE A 266 -5.01 8.95 0.30
CA ILE A 266 -4.77 7.59 -0.17
C ILE A 266 -3.99 7.69 -1.49
N TRP A 267 -2.90 6.94 -1.57
CA TRP A 267 -2.04 6.92 -2.74
C TRP A 267 -2.02 5.53 -3.38
N CYS A 268 -2.02 5.48 -4.69
CA CYS A 268 -2.00 4.23 -5.44
C CYS A 268 -0.86 4.22 -6.44
N SER A 269 0.02 3.21 -6.35
CA SER A 269 1.03 2.98 -7.37
C SER A 269 0.37 2.53 -8.68
N ILE A 270 0.75 3.19 -9.77
CA ILE A 270 0.30 2.87 -11.13
C ILE A 270 1.35 2.11 -11.94
N SER A 271 2.46 1.75 -11.31
CA SER A 271 3.60 1.10 -11.96
C SER A 271 3.74 -0.39 -11.61
N GLU A 272 2.87 -0.91 -10.74
CA GLU A 272 3.00 -2.26 -10.21
C GLU A 272 2.12 -3.25 -10.98
N PRO A 273 2.70 -4.21 -11.69
CA PRO A 273 1.94 -5.23 -12.41
C PRO A 273 1.47 -6.34 -11.46
N LEU A 274 0.42 -6.08 -10.68
CA LEU A 274 -0.18 -7.11 -9.84
C LEU A 274 -1.05 -8.06 -10.67
N ALA A 275 -0.98 -9.35 -10.35
CA ALA A 275 -1.80 -10.38 -10.97
C ALA A 275 -2.95 -10.79 -10.03
N HIS A 276 -4.18 -10.71 -10.48
CA HIS A 276 -5.34 -11.17 -9.74
C HIS A 276 -5.77 -12.54 -10.24
N ILE A 277 -5.63 -13.55 -9.41
CA ILE A 277 -5.79 -14.94 -9.77
C ILE A 277 -7.23 -15.39 -9.47
N GLY A 278 -7.89 -15.95 -10.47
CA GLY A 278 -9.22 -16.54 -10.37
C GLY A 278 -9.28 -17.81 -11.21
N SER A 279 -10.40 -18.04 -11.93
CA SER A 279 -10.49 -19.05 -13.00
C SER A 279 -9.50 -18.75 -14.15
N ASN A 280 -9.14 -17.47 -14.28
CA ASN A 280 -8.07 -16.96 -15.16
C ASN A 280 -7.13 -16.05 -14.35
N VAL A 281 -5.97 -15.72 -14.94
CA VAL A 281 -5.07 -14.69 -14.41
C VAL A 281 -5.46 -13.37 -15.08
N PHE A 282 -5.84 -12.38 -14.27
CA PHE A 282 -6.16 -11.03 -14.72
C PHE A 282 -5.01 -10.11 -14.36
N SER A 283 -4.37 -9.54 -15.34
CA SER A 283 -3.29 -8.58 -15.17
C SER A 283 -3.32 -7.56 -16.29
N GLY A 284 -2.90 -6.35 -16.03
CA GLY A 284 -2.87 -5.29 -17.02
C GLY A 284 -2.09 -4.08 -16.52
N ASN A 285 -1.78 -3.19 -17.45
CA ASN A 285 -1.12 -1.94 -17.16
C ASN A 285 -2.15 -0.82 -17.03
N ILE A 286 -2.29 -0.27 -15.84
CA ILE A 286 -3.25 0.80 -15.58
C ILE A 286 -2.94 2.07 -16.40
N ASN A 287 -1.65 2.33 -16.71
CA ASN A 287 -1.27 3.48 -17.55
C ASN A 287 -1.82 3.36 -18.95
N GLU A 288 -1.86 2.14 -19.54
CA GLU A 288 -2.46 1.89 -20.84
C GLU A 288 -3.98 2.09 -20.83
N ARG A 289 -4.61 1.80 -19.69
CA ARG A 289 -6.07 1.93 -19.53
C ARG A 289 -6.53 3.37 -19.34
N TYR A 290 -5.80 4.17 -18.57
CA TYR A 290 -6.21 5.52 -18.14
C TYR A 290 -5.33 6.65 -18.70
N GLY A 291 -4.24 6.33 -19.41
CA GLY A 291 -3.40 7.33 -20.08
C GLY A 291 -2.65 8.24 -19.09
N PHE A 292 -2.25 7.75 -17.93
CA PHE A 292 -1.41 8.53 -17.03
C PHE A 292 -0.07 8.82 -17.72
N SER A 293 0.21 10.09 -17.99
CA SER A 293 1.52 10.50 -18.51
C SER A 293 2.60 10.33 -17.43
N LYS A 294 3.78 9.90 -17.89
CA LYS A 294 4.97 9.77 -17.04
C LYS A 294 5.47 11.13 -16.56
#